data_86d2a21177721c5cb681c00d1cacc312
#
_entry.id   86d2a21177721c5cb681c00d1cacc312
#
_cell.length_a   1.000
_cell.length_b   1.000
_cell.length_c   1.000
_cell.angle_alpha   90.00
_cell.angle_beta   90.00
_cell.angle_gamma   90.00
#
_symmetry.space_group_name_H-M   'P 1'
#
loop_
_entity.id
_entity.type
_entity.pdbx_description
1 polymer ?
#
loop_
_entity_poly.entity_id
_entity_poly.type
_entity_poly.pdbx_seq_one_letter_code
_entity_poly.pdbx_strand_id
1 'polypeptide(L)'
;MKNEHYSKYKETIKKVARRNYRKRVAWLNNHLASEYCQHCGESETVCLKLYPHDVEIRKQTIRVGVNDDSRKEVHKLMNESKVVCSNCWIKLDNDLIEFL
;
A
#
# COMPACT_ATOMS: atom_id res chain seq x y z
N MET A 1 -7.93 -16.40 36.86
CA MET A 1 -8.12 -14.94 36.94
C MET A 1 -7.10 -14.16 36.15
N LYS A 2 -5.80 -14.40 36.34
CA LYS A 2 -4.77 -13.75 35.54
C LYS A 2 -4.92 -14.00 34.03
N ASN A 3 -5.40 -15.18 33.64
CA ASN A 3 -5.56 -15.56 32.23
C ASN A 3 -6.69 -14.82 31.52
N GLU A 4 -7.82 -14.56 32.20
CA GLU A 4 -8.93 -13.82 31.62
C GLU A 4 -8.59 -12.36 31.35
N HIS A 5 -7.93 -11.72 32.30
CA HIS A 5 -7.49 -10.32 32.14
C HIS A 5 -6.49 -10.18 31.01
N TYR A 6 -5.54 -11.10 30.92
CA TYR A 6 -4.55 -11.14 29.85
C TYR A 6 -5.19 -11.37 28.49
N SER A 7 -6.17 -12.27 28.38
CA SER A 7 -6.89 -12.54 27.13
C SER A 7 -7.64 -11.31 26.62
N LYS A 8 -8.34 -10.60 27.50
CA LYS A 8 -9.06 -9.37 27.15
C LYS A 8 -8.10 -8.27 26.66
N TYR A 9 -6.99 -8.10 27.34
CA TYR A 9 -5.97 -7.12 26.97
C TYR A 9 -5.36 -7.45 25.59
N LYS A 10 -5.05 -8.73 25.35
CA LYS A 10 -4.52 -9.21 24.08
C LYS A 10 -5.48 -8.97 22.93
N GLU A 11 -6.78 -9.22 23.14
CA GLU A 11 -7.81 -8.95 22.13
C GLU A 11 -7.92 -7.47 21.80
N THR A 12 -7.86 -6.60 22.81
CA THR A 12 -7.88 -5.15 22.63
C THR A 12 -6.71 -4.68 21.79
N ILE A 13 -5.50 -5.18 22.07
CA ILE A 13 -4.29 -4.87 21.29
C ILE A 13 -4.49 -5.31 19.83
N LYS A 14 -5.01 -6.51 19.60
CA LYS A 14 -5.26 -7.01 18.24
C LYS A 14 -6.27 -6.15 17.48
N LYS A 15 -7.34 -5.71 18.14
CA LYS A 15 -8.35 -4.83 17.54
C LYS A 15 -7.76 -3.48 17.14
N VAL A 16 -6.96 -2.88 18.01
CA VAL A 16 -6.28 -1.61 17.74
C VAL A 16 -5.30 -1.76 16.57
N ALA A 17 -4.51 -2.82 16.57
CA ALA A 17 -3.56 -3.10 15.49
C ALA A 17 -4.27 -3.28 14.14
N ARG A 18 -5.39 -4.01 14.09
CA ARG A 18 -6.19 -4.18 12.87
C ARG A 18 -6.77 -2.85 12.37
N ARG A 19 -7.27 -2.02 13.28
CA ARG A 19 -7.81 -0.70 12.94
C ARG A 19 -6.72 0.18 12.33
N ASN A 20 -5.54 0.22 12.92
CA ASN A 20 -4.42 0.99 12.42
C ASN A 20 -3.95 0.49 11.05
N TYR A 21 -3.88 -0.81 10.87
CA TYR A 21 -3.56 -1.43 9.58
C TYR A 21 -4.55 -1.00 8.49
N ARG A 22 -5.86 -1.09 8.78
CA ARG A 22 -6.90 -0.69 7.83
C ARG A 22 -6.80 0.78 7.44
N LYS A 23 -6.53 1.65 8.40
CA LYS A 23 -6.34 3.08 8.15
C LYS A 23 -5.16 3.35 7.21
N ARG A 24 -4.06 2.63 7.40
CA ARG A 24 -2.86 2.78 6.60
C ARG A 24 -3.06 2.25 5.18
N VAL A 25 -3.72 1.11 5.05
CA VAL A 25 -4.09 0.55 3.74
C VAL A 25 -5.06 1.48 3.02
N ALA A 26 -6.06 2.03 3.73
CA ALA A 26 -7.02 2.98 3.17
C ALA A 26 -6.33 4.25 2.69
N TRP A 27 -5.34 4.75 3.41
CA TRP A 27 -4.57 5.92 2.99
C TRP A 27 -3.94 5.70 1.61
N LEU A 28 -3.29 4.56 1.40
CA LEU A 28 -2.69 4.22 0.12
C LEU A 28 -3.75 4.04 -0.97
N ASN A 29 -4.83 3.31 -0.67
CA ASN A 29 -5.92 3.09 -1.62
C ASN A 29 -6.59 4.40 -2.04
N ASN A 30 -6.71 5.35 -1.13
CA ASN A 30 -7.25 6.68 -1.44
C ASN A 30 -6.35 7.44 -2.41
N HIS A 31 -5.03 7.28 -2.32
CA HIS A 31 -4.10 7.86 -3.29
C HIS A 31 -4.24 7.22 -4.67
N LEU A 32 -4.57 5.93 -4.73
CA LEU A 32 -4.73 5.20 -5.97
C LEU A 32 -6.14 5.32 -6.58
N ALA A 33 -7.11 5.81 -5.81
CA ALA A 33 -8.53 5.82 -6.22
C ALA A 33 -8.79 6.66 -7.47
N SER A 34 -8.00 7.70 -7.69
CA SER A 34 -8.11 8.57 -8.88
C SER A 34 -7.10 8.21 -9.97
N GLU A 35 -6.31 7.17 -9.77
CA GLU A 35 -5.26 6.76 -10.68
C GLU A 35 -5.72 5.62 -11.60
N TYR A 36 -4.96 5.38 -12.65
CA TYR A 36 -5.20 4.30 -13.59
C TYR A 36 -3.87 3.75 -14.09
N CYS A 37 -3.87 2.53 -14.59
CA CYS A 37 -2.68 1.93 -15.20
C CYS A 37 -2.22 2.78 -16.37
N GLN A 38 -0.99 3.25 -16.34
CA GLN A 38 -0.45 4.13 -17.38
C GLN A 38 -0.21 3.43 -18.70
N HIS A 39 -0.27 2.10 -18.71
CA HIS A 39 -0.11 1.33 -19.93
C HIS A 39 -1.47 0.92 -20.56
N CYS A 40 -2.36 0.29 -19.78
CA CYS A 40 -3.60 -0.28 -20.30
C CYS A 40 -4.87 0.46 -19.89
N GLY A 41 -4.79 1.41 -18.96
CA GLY A 41 -5.94 2.19 -18.51
C GLY A 41 -6.79 1.55 -17.44
N GLU A 42 -6.40 0.40 -16.87
CA GLU A 42 -7.14 -0.24 -15.79
C GLU A 42 -7.30 0.72 -14.61
N SER A 43 -8.52 0.90 -14.12
CA SER A 43 -8.85 1.86 -13.08
C SER A 43 -9.32 1.24 -11.77
N GLU A 44 -9.46 -0.08 -11.70
CA GLU A 44 -9.81 -0.74 -10.44
C GLU A 44 -8.66 -0.60 -9.43
N THR A 45 -8.92 0.10 -8.33
CA THR A 45 -7.91 0.42 -7.31
C THR A 45 -7.18 -0.82 -6.81
N VAL A 46 -7.91 -1.93 -6.59
CA VAL A 46 -7.33 -3.19 -6.08
C VAL A 46 -6.35 -3.83 -7.05
N CYS A 47 -6.43 -3.48 -8.34
CA CYS A 47 -5.54 -4.00 -9.38
C CYS A 47 -4.31 -3.13 -9.59
N LEU A 48 -4.27 -1.92 -9.00
CA LEU A 48 -3.22 -0.95 -9.24
C LEU A 48 -2.03 -1.15 -8.30
N LYS A 49 -0.84 -0.98 -8.86
CA LYS A 49 0.44 -1.07 -8.15
C LYS A 49 1.35 0.08 -8.56
N LEU A 50 2.34 0.33 -7.74
CA LEU A 50 3.31 1.41 -7.96
C LEU A 50 4.66 0.81 -8.40
N TYR A 51 4.86 0.72 -9.69
CA TYR A 51 6.07 0.12 -10.28
C TYR A 51 7.25 1.10 -10.25
N PRO A 52 8.46 0.70 -9.85
CA PRO A 52 8.88 -0.62 -9.37
C PRO A 52 8.91 -0.74 -7.84
N HIS A 53 8.47 0.28 -7.11
CA HIS A 53 8.66 0.37 -5.66
C HIS A 53 7.44 -0.08 -4.83
N ASP A 54 6.45 -0.73 -5.42
CA ASP A 54 5.19 -1.06 -4.75
C ASP A 54 5.38 -1.83 -3.44
N VAL A 55 6.24 -2.84 -3.42
CA VAL A 55 6.49 -3.65 -2.24
C VAL A 55 7.03 -2.79 -1.11
N GLU A 56 8.00 -1.94 -1.39
CA GLU A 56 8.60 -1.05 -0.40
C GLU A 56 7.62 0.02 0.07
N ILE A 57 6.84 0.60 -0.84
CA ILE A 57 5.81 1.60 -0.52
C ILE A 57 4.78 1.02 0.44
N ARG A 58 4.26 -0.18 0.17
CA ARG A 58 3.26 -0.82 1.02
C ARG A 58 3.84 -1.18 2.39
N LYS A 59 5.07 -1.66 2.43
CA LYS A 59 5.79 -1.98 3.64
C LYS A 59 6.00 -0.74 4.50
N GLN A 60 6.47 0.36 3.92
CA GLN A 60 6.68 1.63 4.61
C GLN A 60 5.34 2.24 5.07
N THR A 61 4.30 2.18 4.24
CA THR A 61 2.98 2.71 4.59
C THR A 61 2.41 2.06 5.84
N ILE A 62 2.63 0.76 6.02
CA ILE A 62 2.17 0.03 7.21
C ILE A 62 3.06 0.31 8.41
N ARG A 63 4.36 0.50 8.19
CA ARG A 63 5.37 0.61 9.23
C ARG A 63 5.45 2.00 9.87
N VAL A 64 5.26 3.05 9.07
CA VAL A 64 5.36 4.43 9.55
C VAL A 64 4.01 4.94 10.06
N GLY A 65 4.06 5.96 10.92
CA GLY A 65 2.86 6.59 11.45
C GLY A 65 2.07 7.38 10.40
N VAL A 66 0.99 8.00 10.84
CA VAL A 66 0.11 8.79 9.97
C VAL A 66 0.57 10.24 9.78
N ASN A 67 1.69 10.62 10.38
CA ASN A 67 2.24 11.97 10.28
C ASN A 67 2.87 12.20 8.90
N ASP A 68 2.72 13.42 8.39
CA ASP A 68 3.30 13.80 7.09
C ASP A 68 4.82 13.62 7.07
N ASP A 69 5.51 13.94 8.17
CA ASP A 69 6.96 13.76 8.26
C ASP A 69 7.37 12.30 8.13
N SER A 70 6.61 11.37 8.73
CA SER A 70 6.87 9.94 8.63
C SER A 70 6.67 9.41 7.22
N ARG A 71 5.88 10.10 6.40
CA ARG A 71 5.50 9.68 5.06
C ARG A 71 6.29 10.32 3.94
N LYS A 72 7.28 11.16 4.26
CA LYS A 72 8.14 11.78 3.25
C LYS A 72 8.80 10.75 2.34
N GLU A 73 9.35 9.68 2.92
CA GLU A 73 9.97 8.59 2.15
C GLU A 73 8.96 7.86 1.29
N VAL A 74 7.75 7.63 1.81
CA VAL A 74 6.67 6.99 1.05
C VAL A 74 6.30 7.87 -0.16
N HIS A 75 6.11 9.15 0.04
CA HIS A 75 5.81 10.10 -1.04
C HIS A 75 6.92 10.15 -2.08
N LYS A 76 8.17 10.13 -1.64
CA LYS A 76 9.32 10.11 -2.54
C LYS A 76 9.31 8.87 -3.42
N LEU A 77 9.10 7.69 -2.83
CA LEU A 77 9.01 6.44 -3.56
C LEU A 77 7.83 6.42 -4.53
N MET A 78 6.69 6.96 -4.11
CA MET A 78 5.51 7.08 -4.98
C MET A 78 5.79 7.98 -6.18
N ASN A 79 6.47 9.11 -5.98
CA ASN A 79 6.84 10.03 -7.05
C ASN A 79 7.84 9.42 -8.04
N GLU A 80 8.65 8.49 -7.59
CA GLU A 80 9.61 7.75 -8.42
C GLU A 80 8.99 6.53 -9.10
N SER A 81 7.71 6.26 -8.84
CA SER A 81 7.02 5.08 -9.34
C SER A 81 5.97 5.46 -10.38
N LYS A 82 5.55 4.46 -11.17
CA LYS A 82 4.45 4.61 -12.14
C LYS A 82 3.31 3.67 -11.74
N VAL A 83 2.08 4.15 -11.90
CA VAL A 83 0.90 3.33 -11.61
C VAL A 83 0.69 2.35 -12.76
N VAL A 84 0.66 1.07 -12.43
CA VAL A 84 0.40 -0.02 -13.39
C VAL A 84 -0.55 -1.03 -12.75
N CYS A 85 -1.29 -1.77 -13.57
CA CYS A 85 -2.07 -2.89 -13.05
C CYS A 85 -1.19 -4.12 -12.87
N SER A 86 -1.70 -5.13 -12.15
CA SER A 86 -0.96 -6.37 -11.89
C SER A 86 -0.52 -7.08 -13.17
N ASN A 87 -1.35 -7.09 -14.19
CA ASN A 87 -1.02 -7.71 -15.48
C ASN A 87 0.13 -6.98 -16.18
N CYS A 88 0.09 -5.65 -16.19
CA CYS A 88 1.16 -4.85 -16.80
C CYS A 88 2.47 -4.97 -16.01
N TRP A 89 2.39 -5.11 -14.69
CA TRP A 89 3.56 -5.38 -13.86
C TRP A 89 4.27 -6.67 -14.31
N ILE A 90 3.51 -7.74 -14.47
CA ILE A 90 4.05 -9.03 -14.91
C ILE A 90 4.67 -8.90 -16.30
N LYS A 91 4.02 -8.17 -17.19
CA LYS A 91 4.53 -7.93 -18.55
C LYS A 91 5.82 -7.11 -18.54
N LEU A 92 5.92 -6.12 -17.65
CA LEU A 92 7.16 -5.33 -17.48
C LEU A 92 8.31 -6.22 -16.97
N ASP A 93 8.04 -7.07 -15.98
CA ASP A 93 9.04 -7.98 -15.42
C ASP A 93 9.55 -9.01 -16.45
N ASN A 94 8.75 -9.31 -17.46
CA ASN A 94 9.07 -10.27 -18.52
C ASN A 94 9.48 -9.57 -19.83
N ASP A 95 9.75 -8.27 -19.79
CA ASP A 95 10.17 -7.47 -20.94
C ASP A 95 9.20 -7.51 -22.13
N LEU A 96 7.91 -7.75 -21.85
CA LEU A 96 6.87 -7.80 -22.89
C LEU A 96 6.36 -6.41 -23.27
N ILE A 97 6.49 -5.44 -22.36
CA ILE A 97 6.11 -4.05 -22.60
C ILE A 97 7.17 -3.12 -21.99
N GLU A 98 7.19 -1.89 -22.46
CA GLU A 98 8.06 -0.85 -21.94
C GLU A 98 7.27 0.43 -21.74
N PHE A 99 7.71 1.28 -20.81
CA PHE A 99 7.24 2.66 -20.72
C PHE A 99 8.05 3.53 -21.68
N LEU A 100 7.32 4.26 -22.47
CA LEU A 100 7.91 5.24 -23.37
C LEU A 100 8.25 6.54 -22.65
#